data_a5a45b166f2d73f9310823865fd030f2
#
_entry.id   a5a45b166f2d73f9310823865fd030f2
#
_cell.length_a   1.000
_cell.length_b   1.000
_cell.length_c   1.000
_cell.angle_alpha   90.00
_cell.angle_beta   90.00
_cell.angle_gamma   90.00
#
_symmetry.space_group_name_H-M   'P 1'
#
loop_
_entity.id
_entity.type
_entity.pdbx_description
1 polymer ?
#
loop_
_entity_poly.entity_id
_entity_poly.type
_entity_poly.pdbx_seq_one_letter_code
_entity_poly.pdbx_strand_id
1 'polypeptide(L)'
;MIDTVGDSSKAGDWALVRLTIDGDRIVAADAPGLERPLVGLTLLEAAAVPGETLAVDALANALGPVFRAARRPGRIAVAMSGGVDSAVALLRAGPEAVGVTLRLWIDPQAPDSERACCSPQSVLAARETCHALGLPHVTLDLREEFRRAIVDPFVRSYARGETPNPCGRCNGSFRFAELLAFARHAGADRLWTGHYARIVEHRGRRLLARGADPQKDQSYMLARLDPRFLDRIEFPLGDQDKETTRSQATAAGLAAAQRAESQEACFLGGGDYRGFLARHGVESKEGPVVDEAGNELGRHAGLWRYTPGQRRGIGIAAAAPLYALRSDSRTNALVVGPRESLACTSLTARGRLHVAVSRVDAKLRYRSPSVAATVGTTERSLRLTLDQPAAAVASGQVVALYEGDVVVGSGVVSSVGRN
;
A
#
# COMPACT_ATOMS: atom_id res chain seq x y z
N MET A 1 7.98 -10.39 -33.62
CA MET A 1 8.24 -8.93 -33.48
C MET A 1 7.04 -8.28 -32.80
N ILE A 2 7.28 -7.32 -31.92
CA ILE A 2 6.26 -6.57 -31.17
C ILE A 2 6.57 -5.08 -31.36
N ASP A 3 5.58 -4.30 -31.78
CA ASP A 3 5.69 -2.85 -31.79
C ASP A 3 5.12 -2.26 -30.51
N THR A 4 5.81 -1.31 -29.92
CA THR A 4 5.36 -0.58 -28.74
C THR A 4 5.65 0.90 -28.87
N VAL A 5 4.82 1.70 -28.24
CA VAL A 5 4.93 3.17 -28.23
C VAL A 5 4.78 3.65 -26.79
N GLY A 6 5.61 4.59 -26.43
CA GLY A 6 5.48 5.32 -25.19
C GLY A 6 5.59 6.82 -25.43
N ASP A 7 4.81 7.58 -24.70
CA ASP A 7 4.81 9.05 -24.73
C ASP A 7 4.98 9.62 -23.33
N SER A 8 5.47 10.83 -23.27
CA SER A 8 5.51 11.66 -22.06
C SER A 8 5.31 13.13 -22.41
N SER A 9 4.63 13.87 -21.53
CA SER A 9 4.41 15.30 -21.74
C SER A 9 4.47 16.08 -20.44
N LYS A 10 4.99 17.32 -20.50
CA LYS A 10 5.06 18.24 -19.36
C LYS A 10 5.08 19.69 -19.86
N ALA A 11 4.19 20.53 -19.36
CA ALA A 11 4.14 21.96 -19.60
C ALA A 11 4.15 22.39 -21.09
N GLY A 12 3.53 21.56 -21.95
CA GLY A 12 3.47 21.81 -23.40
C GLY A 12 4.56 21.11 -24.22
N ASP A 13 5.62 20.67 -23.59
CA ASP A 13 6.64 19.82 -24.23
C ASP A 13 6.17 18.35 -24.20
N TRP A 14 6.63 17.59 -25.18
CA TRP A 14 6.29 16.16 -25.29
C TRP A 14 7.44 15.37 -25.91
N ALA A 15 7.49 14.09 -25.58
CA ALA A 15 8.40 13.12 -26.19
C ALA A 15 7.63 11.87 -26.58
N LEU A 16 8.05 11.23 -27.65
CA LEU A 16 7.48 9.98 -28.15
C LEU A 16 8.62 9.02 -28.46
N VAL A 17 8.47 7.79 -28.01
CA VAL A 17 9.40 6.70 -28.32
C VAL A 17 8.63 5.58 -28.99
N ARG A 18 9.12 5.12 -30.13
CA ARG A 18 8.61 3.93 -30.85
C ARG A 18 9.68 2.87 -30.91
N LEU A 19 9.33 1.65 -30.58
CA LEU A 19 10.24 0.52 -30.58
C LEU A 19 9.62 -0.66 -31.32
N THR A 20 10.44 -1.34 -32.14
CA THR A 20 10.14 -2.68 -32.64
C THR A 20 11.08 -3.66 -31.94
N ILE A 21 10.52 -4.73 -31.36
CA ILE A 21 11.21 -5.66 -30.50
C ILE A 21 11.11 -7.07 -31.08
N ASP A 22 12.23 -7.77 -31.13
CA ASP A 22 12.29 -9.20 -31.43
C ASP A 22 12.95 -9.95 -30.27
N GLY A 23 12.20 -10.89 -29.69
CA GLY A 23 12.64 -11.53 -28.43
C GLY A 23 12.76 -10.50 -27.29
N ASP A 24 13.95 -10.35 -26.73
CA ASP A 24 14.31 -9.39 -25.69
C ASP A 24 15.17 -8.22 -26.23
N ARG A 25 15.29 -8.06 -27.56
CA ARG A 25 16.13 -7.04 -28.21
C ARG A 25 15.32 -6.05 -29.04
N ILE A 26 15.79 -4.81 -29.04
CA ILE A 26 15.26 -3.75 -29.90
C ILE A 26 15.89 -3.85 -31.28
N VAL A 27 15.06 -4.06 -32.30
CA VAL A 27 15.51 -4.18 -33.72
C VAL A 27 15.27 -2.90 -34.50
N ALA A 28 14.34 -2.04 -34.07
CA ALA A 28 14.17 -0.69 -34.60
C ALA A 28 13.74 0.25 -33.46
N ALA A 29 14.16 1.50 -33.53
CA ALA A 29 13.82 2.53 -32.55
C ALA A 29 13.76 3.91 -33.21
N ASP A 30 12.73 4.69 -32.83
CA ASP A 30 12.63 6.14 -33.00
C ASP A 30 12.50 6.74 -31.58
N ALA A 31 13.59 7.29 -31.05
CA ALA A 31 13.72 7.67 -29.66
C ALA A 31 14.64 8.90 -29.49
N PRO A 32 14.19 10.09 -29.93
CA PRO A 32 14.96 11.32 -29.78
C PRO A 32 15.15 11.70 -28.29
N GLY A 33 16.26 12.42 -28.01
CA GLY A 33 16.57 12.90 -26.65
C GLY A 33 17.23 11.88 -25.72
N LEU A 34 17.60 10.69 -26.22
CA LEU A 34 18.38 9.72 -25.47
C LEU A 34 19.88 9.84 -25.76
N GLU A 35 20.72 9.54 -24.76
CA GLU A 35 22.18 9.73 -24.88
C GLU A 35 22.86 8.69 -25.79
N ARG A 36 22.19 7.57 -26.08
CA ARG A 36 22.72 6.54 -27.00
C ARG A 36 21.64 5.84 -27.80
N PRO A 37 21.98 5.27 -28.98
CA PRO A 37 21.06 4.47 -29.77
C PRO A 37 20.55 3.25 -29.03
N LEU A 38 19.29 2.87 -29.28
CA LEU A 38 18.65 1.72 -28.66
C LEU A 38 18.72 0.43 -29.49
N VAL A 39 18.91 0.55 -30.81
CA VAL A 39 18.92 -0.62 -31.70
C VAL A 39 20.07 -1.57 -31.33
N GLY A 40 19.73 -2.85 -31.19
CA GLY A 40 20.66 -3.92 -30.76
C GLY A 40 20.71 -4.14 -29.25
N LEU A 41 20.22 -3.19 -28.43
CA LEU A 41 20.14 -3.36 -26.98
C LEU A 41 19.05 -4.38 -26.60
N THR A 42 19.29 -5.08 -25.50
CA THR A 42 18.23 -5.80 -24.79
C THR A 42 17.31 -4.79 -24.10
N LEU A 43 16.08 -5.23 -23.77
CA LEU A 43 15.14 -4.38 -23.01
C LEU A 43 15.71 -3.97 -21.65
N LEU A 44 16.54 -4.82 -21.05
CA LEU A 44 17.22 -4.53 -19.78
C LEU A 44 18.26 -3.43 -19.94
N GLU A 45 19.10 -3.50 -20.97
CA GLU A 45 20.11 -2.47 -21.28
C GLU A 45 19.45 -1.14 -21.64
N ALA A 46 18.36 -1.17 -22.41
CA ALA A 46 17.60 0.01 -22.78
C ALA A 46 16.98 0.70 -21.56
N ALA A 47 16.52 -0.07 -20.57
CA ALA A 47 15.95 0.46 -19.32
C ALA A 47 17.00 1.19 -18.42
N ALA A 48 18.28 1.12 -18.76
CA ALA A 48 19.36 1.82 -18.07
C ALA A 48 19.89 3.02 -18.89
N VAL A 49 19.33 3.31 -20.07
CA VAL A 49 19.81 4.40 -20.93
C VAL A 49 19.38 5.77 -20.36
N PRO A 50 20.34 6.65 -20.07
CA PRO A 50 20.04 8.02 -19.66
C PRO A 50 19.63 8.89 -20.86
N GLY A 51 19.13 10.11 -20.56
CA GLY A 51 18.72 11.07 -21.57
C GLY A 51 17.87 12.18 -20.97
N GLU A 52 17.27 12.99 -21.84
CA GLU A 52 16.32 14.02 -21.43
C GLU A 52 15.13 13.39 -20.68
N THR A 53 14.66 14.06 -19.64
CA THR A 53 13.62 13.52 -18.73
C THR A 53 12.39 12.98 -19.46
N LEU A 54 11.87 13.75 -20.44
CA LEU A 54 10.67 13.32 -21.18
C LEU A 54 10.96 12.13 -22.11
N ALA A 55 12.13 12.08 -22.73
CA ALA A 55 12.53 10.97 -23.59
C ALA A 55 12.68 9.66 -22.78
N VAL A 56 13.31 9.75 -21.63
CA VAL A 56 13.47 8.59 -20.72
C VAL A 56 12.12 8.16 -20.14
N ASP A 57 11.20 9.08 -19.86
CA ASP A 57 9.83 8.75 -19.44
C ASP A 57 9.06 8.04 -20.56
N ALA A 58 9.15 8.54 -21.79
CA ALA A 58 8.52 7.92 -22.96
C ALA A 58 9.11 6.52 -23.21
N LEU A 59 10.44 6.37 -23.09
CA LEU A 59 11.09 5.05 -23.17
C LEU A 59 10.57 4.09 -22.09
N ALA A 60 10.49 4.53 -20.84
CA ALA A 60 9.97 3.70 -19.75
C ALA A 60 8.50 3.28 -19.98
N ASN A 61 7.67 4.17 -20.54
CA ASN A 61 6.29 3.87 -20.90
C ASN A 61 6.22 2.87 -22.07
N ALA A 62 7.12 2.94 -23.04
CA ALA A 62 7.20 1.98 -24.13
C ALA A 62 7.68 0.60 -23.67
N LEU A 63 8.65 0.54 -22.75
CA LEU A 63 9.23 -0.70 -22.24
C LEU A 63 8.31 -1.44 -21.27
N GLY A 64 7.61 -0.73 -20.39
CA GLY A 64 6.84 -1.30 -19.28
C GLY A 64 5.94 -2.47 -19.66
N PRO A 65 5.07 -2.36 -20.69
CA PRO A 65 4.13 -3.42 -21.09
C PRO A 65 4.80 -4.68 -21.66
N VAL A 66 5.99 -4.54 -22.23
CA VAL A 66 6.70 -5.58 -23.00
C VAL A 66 7.97 -6.06 -22.31
N PHE A 67 8.31 -5.49 -21.15
CA PHE A 67 9.56 -5.74 -20.47
C PHE A 67 9.76 -7.19 -20.10
N ARG A 68 10.88 -7.74 -20.55
CA ARG A 68 11.35 -9.07 -20.21
C ARG A 68 12.86 -9.13 -20.29
N ALA A 69 13.45 -9.96 -19.46
CA ALA A 69 14.87 -10.24 -19.49
C ALA A 69 15.13 -11.73 -19.19
N ALA A 70 16.20 -12.26 -19.72
CA ALA A 70 16.62 -13.62 -19.42
C ALA A 70 16.83 -13.81 -17.92
N ARG A 71 16.45 -14.97 -17.40
CA ARG A 71 16.68 -15.31 -15.99
C ARG A 71 18.17 -15.26 -15.67
N ARG A 72 18.50 -14.59 -14.59
CA ARG A 72 19.88 -14.51 -14.07
C ARG A 72 19.88 -14.87 -12.60
N PRO A 73 20.55 -15.95 -12.19
CA PRO A 73 20.69 -16.29 -10.77
C PRO A 73 21.27 -15.13 -9.97
N GLY A 74 20.67 -14.84 -8.82
CA GLY A 74 21.09 -13.73 -7.96
C GLY A 74 20.52 -12.35 -8.36
N ARG A 75 19.83 -12.22 -9.51
CA ARG A 75 19.16 -10.96 -9.86
C ARG A 75 18.03 -10.67 -8.90
N ILE A 76 17.95 -9.42 -8.46
CA ILE A 76 16.96 -8.92 -7.51
C ILE A 76 16.11 -7.83 -8.17
N ALA A 77 14.79 -7.98 -8.16
CA ALA A 77 13.88 -6.88 -8.46
C ALA A 77 13.67 -6.04 -7.21
N VAL A 78 13.81 -4.72 -7.31
CA VAL A 78 13.64 -3.81 -6.16
C VAL A 78 12.48 -2.87 -6.41
N ALA A 79 11.48 -2.91 -5.52
CA ALA A 79 10.35 -2.00 -5.59
C ALA A 79 10.78 -0.60 -5.15
N MET A 80 10.72 0.34 -6.10
CA MET A 80 11.15 1.71 -5.93
C MET A 80 9.96 2.63 -5.70
N SER A 81 10.05 3.50 -4.70
CA SER A 81 9.04 4.53 -4.40
C SER A 81 9.59 5.95 -4.54
N GLY A 82 10.85 6.10 -4.93
CA GLY A 82 11.57 7.37 -4.93
C GLY A 82 11.95 7.89 -3.53
N GLY A 83 11.64 7.15 -2.47
CA GLY A 83 12.02 7.48 -1.09
C GLY A 83 13.32 6.80 -0.66
N VAL A 84 13.90 7.30 0.46
CA VAL A 84 15.18 6.85 0.99
C VAL A 84 15.24 5.34 1.28
N ASP A 85 14.15 4.75 1.76
CA ASP A 85 14.12 3.33 2.12
C ASP A 85 14.29 2.42 0.90
N SER A 86 13.59 2.72 -0.19
CA SER A 86 13.74 1.97 -1.44
C SER A 86 15.10 2.20 -2.10
N ALA A 87 15.68 3.40 -1.94
CA ALA A 87 17.00 3.71 -2.46
C ALA A 87 18.10 2.89 -1.74
N VAL A 88 18.03 2.77 -0.41
CA VAL A 88 18.97 1.93 0.35
C VAL A 88 18.75 0.45 0.07
N ALA A 89 17.50 -0.01 -0.09
CA ALA A 89 17.25 -1.38 -0.51
C ALA A 89 17.88 -1.70 -1.88
N LEU A 90 17.78 -0.76 -2.83
CA LEU A 90 18.42 -0.88 -4.15
C LEU A 90 19.95 -0.93 -4.05
N LEU A 91 20.56 -0.03 -3.27
CA LEU A 91 22.01 0.01 -3.04
C LEU A 91 22.52 -1.34 -2.52
N ARG A 92 21.82 -1.95 -1.56
CA ARG A 92 22.16 -3.26 -0.99
C ARG A 92 21.93 -4.43 -1.96
N ALA A 93 21.00 -4.31 -2.89
CA ALA A 93 20.72 -5.36 -3.87
C ALA A 93 21.87 -5.54 -4.87
N GLY A 94 22.73 -4.52 -5.01
CA GLY A 94 23.97 -4.61 -5.80
C GLY A 94 23.77 -4.46 -7.31
N PRO A 95 24.82 -4.75 -8.10
CA PRO A 95 24.91 -4.36 -9.52
C PRO A 95 24.01 -5.14 -10.45
N GLU A 96 23.41 -6.25 -10.00
CA GLU A 96 22.47 -7.04 -10.81
C GLU A 96 21.01 -6.69 -10.54
N ALA A 97 20.75 -5.65 -9.74
CA ALA A 97 19.42 -5.24 -9.40
C ALA A 97 18.67 -4.58 -10.57
N VAL A 98 17.35 -4.72 -10.58
CA VAL A 98 16.43 -4.03 -11.48
C VAL A 98 15.41 -3.26 -10.65
N GLY A 99 15.40 -1.95 -10.77
CA GLY A 99 14.40 -1.10 -10.11
C GLY A 99 13.04 -1.17 -10.82
N VAL A 100 11.97 -1.24 -10.06
CA VAL A 100 10.60 -1.17 -10.60
C VAL A 100 9.74 -0.22 -9.80
N THR A 101 9.06 0.68 -10.48
CA THR A 101 8.05 1.56 -9.89
C THR A 101 6.67 1.23 -10.44
N LEU A 102 5.69 1.09 -9.55
CA LEU A 102 4.29 0.99 -9.94
C LEU A 102 3.69 2.40 -10.05
N ARG A 103 3.27 2.79 -11.24
CA ARG A 103 2.47 4.01 -11.46
C ARG A 103 1.02 3.67 -11.14
N LEU A 104 0.57 4.08 -9.95
CA LEU A 104 -0.76 3.82 -9.45
C LEU A 104 -1.66 5.02 -9.67
N TRP A 105 -2.97 4.78 -9.64
CA TRP A 105 -3.96 5.84 -9.77
C TRP A 105 -3.93 6.77 -8.56
N ILE A 106 -3.95 8.07 -8.81
CA ILE A 106 -4.05 9.16 -7.83
C ILE A 106 -5.25 10.00 -8.24
N ASP A 107 -5.98 10.53 -7.25
CA ASP A 107 -7.08 11.46 -7.51
C ASP A 107 -6.56 12.70 -8.26
N PRO A 108 -7.02 12.96 -9.50
CA PRO A 108 -6.56 14.12 -10.27
C PRO A 108 -6.90 15.46 -9.62
N GLN A 109 -7.87 15.47 -8.70
CA GLN A 109 -8.32 16.66 -7.97
C GLN A 109 -7.75 16.75 -6.55
N ALA A 110 -6.78 15.89 -6.22
CA ALA A 110 -6.14 15.93 -4.90
C ALA A 110 -5.21 17.15 -4.78
N PRO A 111 -5.21 17.87 -3.64
CA PRO A 111 -4.44 19.10 -3.47
C PRO A 111 -2.92 18.88 -3.53
N ASP A 112 -2.41 17.75 -3.07
CA ASP A 112 -0.99 17.40 -2.98
C ASP A 112 -0.66 16.11 -3.75
N SER A 113 -1.25 15.93 -4.93
CA SER A 113 -1.01 14.73 -5.77
C SER A 113 0.49 14.51 -6.06
N GLU A 114 1.30 15.56 -6.05
CA GLU A 114 2.76 15.51 -6.25
C GLU A 114 3.52 14.82 -5.09
N ARG A 115 2.97 14.79 -3.89
CA ARG A 115 3.59 14.14 -2.71
C ARG A 115 3.25 12.66 -2.56
N ALA A 116 2.38 12.13 -3.39
CA ALA A 116 2.06 10.72 -3.37
C ALA A 116 3.28 9.88 -3.80
N CYS A 117 3.44 8.70 -3.22
CA CYS A 117 4.54 7.77 -3.57
C CYS A 117 4.51 7.28 -5.03
N CYS A 118 3.43 7.54 -5.75
CA CYS A 118 3.23 7.20 -7.16
C CYS A 118 3.10 8.46 -8.04
N SER A 119 3.47 9.63 -7.50
CA SER A 119 3.49 10.88 -8.27
C SER A 119 4.56 10.83 -9.39
N PRO A 120 4.42 11.63 -10.45
CA PRO A 120 5.45 11.74 -11.47
C PRO A 120 6.83 12.05 -10.88
N GLN A 121 6.91 12.92 -9.88
CA GLN A 121 8.15 13.27 -9.18
C GLN A 121 8.76 12.10 -8.43
N SER A 122 7.93 11.22 -7.86
CA SER A 122 8.41 10.02 -7.18
C SER A 122 8.92 8.97 -8.15
N VAL A 123 8.27 8.80 -9.30
CA VAL A 123 8.73 7.93 -10.40
C VAL A 123 10.06 8.43 -10.94
N LEU A 124 10.17 9.73 -11.22
CA LEU A 124 11.42 10.36 -11.68
C LEU A 124 12.56 10.12 -10.69
N ALA A 125 12.35 10.41 -9.40
CA ALA A 125 13.40 10.21 -8.40
C ALA A 125 13.80 8.74 -8.21
N ALA A 126 12.86 7.80 -8.38
CA ALA A 126 13.17 6.38 -8.38
C ALA A 126 14.09 6.00 -9.53
N ARG A 127 13.81 6.53 -10.74
CA ARG A 127 14.62 6.32 -11.94
C ARG A 127 16.00 6.94 -11.80
N GLU A 128 16.06 8.21 -11.39
CA GLU A 128 17.33 8.93 -11.17
C GLU A 128 18.23 8.16 -10.19
N THR A 129 17.64 7.62 -9.11
CA THR A 129 18.38 6.78 -8.16
C THR A 129 18.93 5.52 -8.82
N CYS A 130 18.13 4.84 -9.65
CA CYS A 130 18.59 3.66 -10.38
C CYS A 130 19.71 4.01 -11.37
N HIS A 131 19.52 5.02 -12.21
CA HIS A 131 20.49 5.43 -13.23
C HIS A 131 21.79 5.96 -12.64
N ALA A 132 21.72 6.69 -11.49
CA ALA A 132 22.93 7.13 -10.77
C ALA A 132 23.78 5.96 -10.25
N LEU A 133 23.15 4.81 -10.01
CA LEU A 133 23.82 3.55 -9.64
C LEU A 133 24.16 2.66 -10.87
N GLY A 134 23.92 3.14 -12.10
CA GLY A 134 24.11 2.35 -13.31
C GLY A 134 23.14 1.20 -13.49
N LEU A 135 21.96 1.25 -12.83
CA LEU A 135 20.99 0.17 -12.80
C LEU A 135 19.77 0.48 -13.68
N PRO A 136 19.16 -0.55 -14.30
CA PRO A 136 17.94 -0.38 -15.07
C PRO A 136 16.74 -0.05 -14.17
N HIS A 137 15.82 0.77 -14.70
CA HIS A 137 14.56 1.12 -14.07
C HIS A 137 13.38 0.91 -15.01
N VAL A 138 12.35 0.26 -14.54
CA VAL A 138 11.10 0.03 -15.29
C VAL A 138 9.92 0.63 -14.55
N THR A 139 9.02 1.28 -15.28
CA THR A 139 7.76 1.78 -14.76
C THR A 139 6.61 0.92 -15.28
N LEU A 140 5.81 0.39 -14.39
CA LEU A 140 4.57 -0.33 -14.73
C LEU A 140 3.38 0.59 -14.52
N ASP A 141 2.66 0.90 -15.59
CA ASP A 141 1.42 1.66 -15.50
C ASP A 141 0.26 0.74 -15.11
N LEU A 142 -0.15 0.82 -13.87
CA LEU A 142 -1.21 0.02 -13.27
C LEU A 142 -2.34 0.89 -12.71
N ARG A 143 -2.53 2.09 -13.29
CA ARG A 143 -3.52 3.05 -12.80
C ARG A 143 -4.94 2.49 -12.84
N GLU A 144 -5.34 1.87 -13.93
CA GLU A 144 -6.69 1.32 -14.09
C GLU A 144 -6.91 0.07 -13.25
N GLU A 145 -5.91 -0.82 -13.17
CA GLU A 145 -5.96 -2.03 -12.34
C GLU A 145 -6.05 -1.66 -10.85
N PHE A 146 -5.27 -0.68 -10.43
CA PHE A 146 -5.30 -0.17 -9.06
C PHE A 146 -6.65 0.48 -8.72
N ARG A 147 -7.18 1.30 -9.62
CA ARG A 147 -8.49 1.91 -9.45
C ARG A 147 -9.56 0.84 -9.20
N ARG A 148 -9.63 -0.15 -10.10
CA ARG A 148 -10.60 -1.25 -10.00
C ARG A 148 -10.41 -2.12 -8.76
N ALA A 149 -9.16 -2.43 -8.39
CA ALA A 149 -8.86 -3.35 -7.29
C ALA A 149 -8.92 -2.68 -5.91
N ILE A 150 -8.60 -1.39 -5.79
CA ILE A 150 -8.39 -0.71 -4.51
C ILE A 150 -9.33 0.47 -4.34
N VAL A 151 -9.38 1.40 -5.31
CA VAL A 151 -10.12 2.66 -5.17
C VAL A 151 -11.64 2.43 -5.21
N ASP A 152 -12.13 1.74 -6.24
CA ASP A 152 -13.57 1.47 -6.36
C ASP A 152 -14.12 0.65 -5.17
N PRO A 153 -13.43 -0.41 -4.67
CA PRO A 153 -13.84 -1.08 -3.44
C PRO A 153 -13.80 -0.19 -2.20
N PHE A 154 -12.84 0.76 -2.11
CA PHE A 154 -12.77 1.72 -1.02
C PHE A 154 -14.02 2.61 -1.01
N VAL A 155 -14.39 3.18 -2.15
CA VAL A 155 -15.60 4.00 -2.32
C VAL A 155 -16.86 3.20 -1.96
N ARG A 156 -16.98 1.98 -2.51
CA ARG A 156 -18.13 1.10 -2.22
C ARG A 156 -18.24 0.71 -0.75
N SER A 157 -17.13 0.52 -0.04
CA SER A 157 -17.17 0.18 1.39
C SER A 157 -17.70 1.34 2.22
N TYR A 158 -17.25 2.56 1.95
CA TYR A 158 -17.79 3.74 2.63
C TYR A 158 -19.27 3.97 2.32
N ALA A 159 -19.72 3.74 1.08
CA ALA A 159 -21.14 3.82 0.72
C ALA A 159 -22.00 2.82 1.52
N ARG A 160 -21.41 1.72 2.02
CA ARG A 160 -22.08 0.74 2.91
C ARG A 160 -21.90 1.03 4.39
N GLY A 161 -21.26 2.14 4.77
CA GLY A 161 -21.00 2.50 6.17
C GLY A 161 -19.86 1.69 6.82
N GLU A 162 -19.01 1.00 6.02
CA GLU A 162 -17.80 0.35 6.50
C GLU A 162 -16.64 1.35 6.56
N THR A 163 -15.62 1.06 7.37
CA THR A 163 -14.38 1.84 7.42
C THR A 163 -13.22 0.98 6.87
N PRO A 164 -12.99 0.96 5.56
CA PRO A 164 -11.99 0.08 4.94
C PRO A 164 -10.56 0.52 5.24
N ASN A 165 -9.63 -0.45 5.16
CA ASN A 165 -8.19 -0.21 5.15
C ASN A 165 -7.64 -0.48 3.74
N PRO A 166 -7.47 0.57 2.90
CA PRO A 166 -7.01 0.40 1.52
C PRO A 166 -5.56 -0.09 1.45
N CYS A 167 -4.69 0.32 2.39
CA CYS A 167 -3.28 -0.11 2.40
C CYS A 167 -3.15 -1.62 2.69
N GLY A 168 -3.91 -2.13 3.67
CA GLY A 168 -3.94 -3.55 3.95
C GLY A 168 -4.52 -4.39 2.80
N ARG A 169 -5.48 -3.85 2.05
CA ARG A 169 -5.99 -4.47 0.83
C ARG A 169 -4.97 -4.44 -0.30
N CYS A 170 -4.33 -3.30 -0.53
CA CYS A 170 -3.32 -3.12 -1.57
C CYS A 170 -2.15 -4.07 -1.38
N ASN A 171 -1.54 -4.08 -0.20
CA ASN A 171 -0.40 -4.95 0.08
C ASN A 171 -0.80 -6.44 0.07
N GLY A 172 -1.99 -6.78 0.56
CA GLY A 172 -2.44 -8.17 0.66
C GLY A 172 -2.85 -8.82 -0.66
N SER A 173 -3.31 -8.05 -1.65
CA SER A 173 -3.94 -8.63 -2.84
C SER A 173 -3.56 -7.99 -4.18
N PHE A 174 -2.80 -6.90 -4.20
CA PHE A 174 -2.47 -6.19 -5.44
C PHE A 174 -0.97 -5.96 -5.59
N ARG A 175 -0.38 -5.06 -4.79
CA ARG A 175 0.99 -4.56 -4.97
C ARG A 175 2.03 -5.68 -5.11
N PHE A 176 2.04 -6.63 -4.18
CA PHE A 176 3.05 -7.70 -4.19
C PHE A 176 2.80 -8.74 -5.29
N ALA A 177 1.54 -8.95 -5.69
CA ALA A 177 1.24 -9.82 -6.83
C ALA A 177 1.82 -9.25 -8.12
N GLU A 178 1.63 -7.95 -8.38
CA GLU A 178 2.16 -7.25 -9.56
C GLU A 178 3.69 -7.18 -9.54
N LEU A 179 4.29 -6.82 -8.40
CA LEU A 179 5.74 -6.78 -8.25
C LEU A 179 6.40 -8.15 -8.44
N LEU A 180 5.79 -9.24 -7.93
CA LEU A 180 6.29 -10.60 -8.12
C LEU A 180 6.10 -11.10 -9.57
N ALA A 181 5.03 -10.68 -10.24
CA ALA A 181 4.85 -10.92 -11.66
C ALA A 181 5.96 -10.23 -12.47
N PHE A 182 6.22 -8.96 -12.19
CA PHE A 182 7.34 -8.24 -12.80
C PHE A 182 8.69 -8.90 -12.52
N ALA A 183 8.99 -9.27 -11.27
CA ALA A 183 10.25 -9.93 -10.92
C ALA A 183 10.52 -11.17 -11.79
N ARG A 184 9.47 -11.96 -12.09
CA ARG A 184 9.59 -13.10 -13.02
C ARG A 184 9.94 -12.65 -14.44
N HIS A 185 9.28 -11.61 -14.95
CA HIS A 185 9.55 -11.07 -16.28
C HIS A 185 10.94 -10.44 -16.37
N ALA A 186 11.44 -9.84 -15.29
CA ALA A 186 12.78 -9.31 -15.20
C ALA A 186 13.86 -10.39 -15.00
N GLY A 187 13.48 -11.68 -14.98
CA GLY A 187 14.40 -12.78 -14.73
C GLY A 187 15.02 -12.76 -13.34
N ALA A 188 14.35 -12.16 -12.35
CA ALA A 188 14.81 -12.03 -10.99
C ALA A 188 14.29 -13.17 -10.10
N ASP A 189 15.15 -13.66 -9.22
CA ASP A 189 14.79 -14.73 -8.28
C ASP A 189 14.03 -14.19 -7.08
N ARG A 190 14.30 -12.93 -6.67
CA ARG A 190 13.77 -12.31 -5.47
C ARG A 190 13.23 -10.90 -5.73
N LEU A 191 12.27 -10.52 -4.90
CA LEU A 191 11.73 -9.16 -4.81
C LEU A 191 12.15 -8.54 -3.49
N TRP A 192 12.83 -7.40 -3.53
CA TRP A 192 13.16 -6.60 -2.36
C TRP A 192 12.31 -5.33 -2.30
N THR A 193 12.00 -4.91 -1.09
CA THR A 193 11.30 -3.64 -0.85
C THR A 193 11.82 -2.95 0.39
N GLY A 194 11.74 -1.64 0.45
CA GLY A 194 12.15 -0.82 1.59
C GLY A 194 11.21 -0.84 2.79
N HIS A 195 10.41 -1.89 2.99
CA HIS A 195 9.54 -1.98 4.16
C HIS A 195 10.31 -2.39 5.42
N TYR A 196 9.91 -1.81 6.56
CA TYR A 196 10.40 -2.18 7.88
C TYR A 196 9.55 -3.33 8.44
N ALA A 197 9.90 -4.53 8.07
CA ALA A 197 9.32 -5.77 8.55
C ALA A 197 10.37 -6.88 8.41
N ARG A 198 10.18 -8.01 9.07
CA ARG A 198 11.08 -9.16 8.97
C ARG A 198 10.32 -10.37 8.43
N ILE A 199 11.05 -11.32 7.87
CA ILE A 199 10.56 -12.65 7.52
C ILE A 199 11.36 -13.64 8.34
N VAL A 200 10.67 -14.44 9.15
CA VAL A 200 11.27 -15.39 10.09
C VAL A 200 10.70 -16.78 9.91
N GLU A 201 11.48 -17.79 10.28
CA GLU A 201 10.97 -19.16 10.45
C GLU A 201 10.22 -19.26 11.76
N HIS A 202 8.96 -19.67 11.70
CA HIS A 202 8.12 -19.86 12.88
C HIS A 202 7.21 -21.07 12.67
N ARG A 203 7.32 -22.05 13.57
CA ARG A 203 6.58 -23.34 13.50
C ARG A 203 6.69 -24.03 12.13
N GLY A 204 7.91 -24.04 11.56
CA GLY A 204 8.19 -24.66 10.26
C GLY A 204 7.63 -23.92 9.04
N ARG A 205 7.30 -22.63 9.18
CA ARG A 205 6.81 -21.79 8.08
C ARG A 205 7.52 -20.43 8.08
N ARG A 206 7.77 -19.91 6.91
CA ARG A 206 8.22 -18.52 6.76
C ARG A 206 7.03 -17.59 6.95
N LEU A 207 7.12 -16.72 7.95
CA LEU A 207 6.07 -15.78 8.31
C LEU A 207 6.63 -14.36 8.45
N LEU A 208 5.74 -13.39 8.30
CA LEU A 208 6.04 -11.99 8.54
C LEU A 208 6.22 -11.75 10.04
N ALA A 209 7.18 -10.88 10.39
CA ALA A 209 7.38 -10.43 11.76
C ALA A 209 7.55 -8.91 11.83
N ARG A 210 7.43 -8.34 13.03
CA ARG A 210 7.68 -6.91 13.28
C ARG A 210 9.09 -6.53 12.87
N GLY A 211 9.25 -5.31 12.35
CA GLY A 211 10.55 -4.71 12.14
C GLY A 211 11.25 -4.42 13.48
N ALA A 212 12.58 -4.32 13.44
CA ALA A 212 13.39 -4.02 14.62
C ALA A 212 13.13 -2.61 15.18
N ASP A 213 12.77 -1.65 14.33
CA ASP A 213 12.35 -0.31 14.74
C ASP A 213 10.84 -0.28 15.05
N PRO A 214 10.43 -0.18 16.34
CA PRO A 214 9.01 -0.19 16.70
C PRO A 214 8.23 1.02 16.17
N GLN A 215 8.92 2.16 15.91
CA GLN A 215 8.30 3.37 15.39
C GLN A 215 8.05 3.30 13.88
N LYS A 216 8.80 2.45 13.19
CA LYS A 216 8.71 2.24 11.73
C LYS A 216 8.12 0.89 11.35
N ASP A 217 7.80 0.03 12.31
CA ASP A 217 7.22 -1.29 12.05
C ASP A 217 5.99 -1.20 11.12
N GLN A 218 6.08 -1.89 10.00
CA GLN A 218 5.05 -1.95 8.97
C GLN A 218 4.37 -3.32 8.87
N SER A 219 4.67 -4.24 9.79
CA SER A 219 4.11 -5.58 9.79
C SER A 219 2.57 -5.60 9.81
N TYR A 220 1.94 -4.63 10.49
CA TYR A 220 0.48 -4.48 10.46
C TYR A 220 -0.06 -4.17 9.05
N MET A 221 0.61 -3.29 8.30
CA MET A 221 0.19 -2.93 6.94
C MET A 221 0.43 -4.07 5.94
N LEU A 222 1.37 -4.96 6.27
CA LEU A 222 1.72 -6.15 5.49
C LEU A 222 1.01 -7.42 5.99
N ALA A 223 0.29 -7.37 7.11
CA ALA A 223 -0.28 -8.56 7.76
C ALA A 223 -1.19 -9.41 6.86
N ARG A 224 -1.77 -8.82 5.82
CA ARG A 224 -2.60 -9.52 4.84
C ARG A 224 -1.82 -10.11 3.66
N LEU A 225 -0.50 -9.92 3.61
CA LEU A 225 0.35 -10.53 2.60
C LEU A 225 0.25 -12.07 2.70
N ASP A 226 0.03 -12.73 1.57
CA ASP A 226 -0.05 -14.18 1.56
C ASP A 226 1.32 -14.78 1.90
N PRO A 227 1.43 -15.62 2.94
CA PRO A 227 2.69 -16.26 3.30
C PRO A 227 3.39 -17.02 2.16
N ARG A 228 2.65 -17.51 1.16
CA ARG A 228 3.23 -18.16 -0.02
C ARG A 228 4.14 -17.26 -0.85
N PHE A 229 4.02 -15.95 -0.70
CA PHE A 229 4.90 -14.98 -1.37
C PHE A 229 6.21 -14.75 -0.63
N LEU A 230 6.27 -15.07 0.66
CA LEU A 230 7.41 -14.75 1.53
C LEU A 230 8.70 -15.49 1.14
N ASP A 231 8.60 -16.62 0.42
CA ASP A 231 9.77 -17.34 -0.08
C ASP A 231 10.53 -16.54 -1.15
N ARG A 232 9.87 -15.59 -1.79
CA ARG A 232 10.43 -14.77 -2.88
C ARG A 232 10.58 -13.29 -2.53
N ILE A 233 10.22 -12.89 -1.33
CA ILE A 233 10.28 -11.51 -0.86
C ILE A 233 11.32 -11.38 0.24
N GLU A 234 12.01 -10.24 0.26
CA GLU A 234 12.86 -9.83 1.37
C GLU A 234 12.64 -8.35 1.72
N PHE A 235 12.84 -8.05 2.98
CA PHE A 235 12.77 -6.70 3.55
C PHE A 235 14.14 -6.35 4.14
N PRO A 236 15.09 -5.88 3.32
CA PRO A 236 16.50 -5.71 3.75
C PRO A 236 16.70 -4.66 4.85
N LEU A 237 15.67 -3.86 5.16
CA LEU A 237 15.69 -2.85 6.21
C LEU A 237 15.02 -3.31 7.50
N GLY A 238 14.53 -4.55 7.54
CA GLY A 238 13.72 -5.05 8.66
C GLY A 238 14.45 -5.14 9.99
N ASP A 239 15.78 -5.32 9.97
CA ASP A 239 16.61 -5.51 11.16
C ASP A 239 17.34 -4.24 11.60
N GLN A 240 17.00 -3.07 11.05
CA GLN A 240 17.63 -1.79 11.40
C GLN A 240 16.61 -0.69 11.67
N ASP A 241 17.07 0.38 12.30
CA ASP A 241 16.30 1.59 12.52
C ASP A 241 16.37 2.56 11.32
N LYS A 242 15.54 3.58 11.39
CA LYS A 242 15.45 4.61 10.34
C LYS A 242 16.67 5.51 10.27
N GLU A 243 17.34 5.76 11.38
CA GLU A 243 18.52 6.59 11.44
C GLU A 243 19.69 5.92 10.70
N THR A 244 19.89 4.64 10.93
CA THR A 244 20.85 3.82 10.18
C THR A 244 20.58 3.86 8.68
N THR A 245 19.32 3.73 8.26
CA THR A 245 18.93 3.83 6.85
C THR A 245 19.30 5.19 6.25
N ARG A 246 19.01 6.30 6.95
CA ARG A 246 19.37 7.64 6.48
C ARG A 246 20.88 7.86 6.41
N SER A 247 21.63 7.36 7.40
CA SER A 247 23.08 7.43 7.43
C SER A 247 23.70 6.70 6.23
N GLN A 248 23.19 5.51 5.91
CA GLN A 248 23.64 4.75 4.73
C GLN A 248 23.36 5.48 3.42
N ALA A 249 22.15 6.07 3.28
CA ALA A 249 21.81 6.85 2.10
C ALA A 249 22.71 8.07 1.93
N THR A 250 23.01 8.78 3.03
CA THR A 250 23.90 9.94 3.03
C THR A 250 25.34 9.55 2.69
N ALA A 251 25.87 8.49 3.31
CA ALA A 251 27.20 8.00 3.04
C ALA A 251 27.39 7.55 1.58
N ALA A 252 26.33 7.03 0.95
CA ALA A 252 26.32 6.65 -0.46
C ALA A 252 26.01 7.81 -1.41
N GLY A 253 25.83 9.04 -0.92
CA GLY A 253 25.53 10.21 -1.75
C GLY A 253 24.17 10.17 -2.45
N LEU A 254 23.22 9.38 -1.95
CA LEU A 254 21.90 9.24 -2.58
C LEU A 254 21.05 10.50 -2.37
N ALA A 255 20.59 11.13 -3.45
CA ALA A 255 19.72 12.31 -3.40
C ALA A 255 18.41 12.06 -2.60
N ALA A 256 17.96 10.81 -2.54
CA ALA A 256 16.80 10.38 -1.77
C ALA A 256 16.95 10.59 -0.24
N ALA A 257 18.19 10.75 0.30
CA ALA A 257 18.44 10.96 1.74
C ALA A 257 17.71 12.20 2.30
N GLN A 258 17.52 13.24 1.48
CA GLN A 258 16.91 14.51 1.87
C GLN A 258 15.38 14.55 1.65
N ARG A 259 14.77 13.52 1.07
CA ARG A 259 13.34 13.52 0.77
C ARG A 259 12.49 13.28 2.00
N ALA A 260 11.37 14.00 2.08
CA ALA A 260 10.34 13.79 3.11
C ALA A 260 9.64 12.44 2.93
N GLU A 261 9.12 11.90 4.02
CA GLU A 261 8.38 10.63 4.01
C GLU A 261 6.91 10.84 3.63
N SER A 262 6.36 9.94 2.83
CA SER A 262 4.92 9.88 2.56
C SER A 262 4.19 9.22 3.72
N GLN A 263 3.14 9.87 4.27
CA GLN A 263 2.47 9.39 5.49
C GLN A 263 1.01 8.95 5.30
N GLU A 264 0.41 9.10 4.10
CA GLU A 264 -1.03 8.88 3.88
C GLU A 264 -1.34 7.82 2.83
N ALA A 265 -2.64 7.47 2.70
CA ALA A 265 -3.10 6.61 1.63
C ALA A 265 -2.76 7.27 0.28
N CYS A 266 -1.91 6.61 -0.50
CA CYS A 266 -1.22 7.17 -1.66
C CYS A 266 -2.16 7.83 -2.70
N PHE A 267 -3.37 7.30 -2.90
CA PHE A 267 -4.31 7.80 -3.90
C PHE A 267 -5.12 9.03 -3.45
N LEU A 268 -5.11 9.38 -2.15
CA LEU A 268 -5.79 10.58 -1.63
C LEU A 268 -4.96 11.85 -1.85
N GLY A 269 -3.66 11.74 -2.13
CA GLY A 269 -2.78 12.85 -2.45
C GLY A 269 -2.82 13.98 -1.41
N GLY A 270 -2.79 13.67 -0.12
CA GLY A 270 -2.88 14.66 0.96
C GLY A 270 -4.28 15.22 1.22
N GLY A 271 -5.28 14.79 0.46
CA GLY A 271 -6.67 15.23 0.61
C GLY A 271 -7.45 14.51 1.71
N ASP A 272 -8.44 15.18 2.28
CA ASP A 272 -9.40 14.53 3.17
C ASP A 272 -10.22 13.48 2.40
N TYR A 273 -10.33 12.27 2.98
CA TYR A 273 -11.10 11.18 2.39
C TYR A 273 -12.57 11.54 2.16
N ARG A 274 -13.14 12.47 2.93
CA ARG A 274 -14.53 12.91 2.76
C ARG A 274 -14.72 13.71 1.47
N GLY A 275 -13.82 14.64 1.19
CA GLY A 275 -13.80 15.38 -0.08
C GLY A 275 -13.61 14.43 -1.27
N PHE A 276 -12.73 13.45 -1.12
CA PHE A 276 -12.53 12.39 -2.11
C PHE A 276 -13.82 11.60 -2.38
N LEU A 277 -14.48 11.08 -1.35
CA LEU A 277 -15.71 10.29 -1.49
C LEU A 277 -16.84 11.08 -2.13
N ALA A 278 -16.98 12.36 -1.79
CA ALA A 278 -17.98 13.24 -2.39
C ALA A 278 -17.74 13.41 -3.91
N ARG A 279 -16.49 13.62 -4.33
CA ARG A 279 -16.12 13.70 -5.77
C ARG A 279 -16.35 12.39 -6.51
N HIS A 280 -16.22 11.26 -5.82
CA HIS A 280 -16.43 9.92 -6.40
C HIS A 280 -17.84 9.37 -6.24
N GLY A 281 -18.84 10.26 -6.10
CA GLY A 281 -20.25 9.92 -6.21
C GLY A 281 -20.82 9.20 -4.99
N VAL A 282 -20.17 9.28 -3.82
CA VAL A 282 -20.80 8.81 -2.59
C VAL A 282 -21.82 9.86 -2.15
N GLU A 283 -23.10 9.56 -2.38
CA GLU A 283 -24.18 10.46 -2.06
C GLU A 283 -24.26 10.75 -0.56
N SER A 284 -24.45 12.01 -0.23
CA SER A 284 -24.76 12.45 1.12
C SER A 284 -26.28 12.34 1.35
N LYS A 285 -26.71 11.22 1.93
CA LYS A 285 -28.08 11.02 2.34
C LYS A 285 -28.24 11.39 3.81
N GLU A 286 -29.03 12.42 4.09
CA GLU A 286 -29.36 12.78 5.46
C GLU A 286 -30.12 11.66 6.18
N GLY A 287 -29.86 11.54 7.47
CA GLY A 287 -30.52 10.56 8.31
C GLY A 287 -30.49 10.94 9.79
N PRO A 288 -31.18 10.19 10.65
CA PRO A 288 -31.21 10.47 12.07
C PRO A 288 -29.89 10.13 12.75
N VAL A 289 -29.51 10.95 13.72
CA VAL A 289 -28.54 10.62 14.75
C VAL A 289 -29.34 10.16 15.97
N VAL A 290 -29.12 8.93 16.39
CA VAL A 290 -29.89 8.31 17.50
C VAL A 290 -28.97 7.89 18.64
N ASP A 291 -29.49 7.84 19.85
CA ASP A 291 -28.81 7.19 20.98
C ASP A 291 -28.93 5.65 20.88
N GLU A 292 -28.38 4.95 21.87
CA GLU A 292 -28.42 3.48 21.93
C GLU A 292 -29.84 2.92 22.17
N ALA A 293 -30.75 3.74 22.72
CA ALA A 293 -32.16 3.39 22.90
C ALA A 293 -33.00 3.64 21.64
N GLY A 294 -32.45 4.31 20.64
CA GLY A 294 -33.10 4.65 19.39
C GLY A 294 -33.78 6.02 19.40
N ASN A 295 -33.61 6.83 20.42
CA ASN A 295 -34.16 8.19 20.48
C ASN A 295 -33.39 9.09 19.50
N GLU A 296 -34.09 9.85 18.68
CA GLU A 296 -33.48 10.80 17.74
C GLU A 296 -32.95 12.03 18.50
N LEU A 297 -31.67 12.30 18.34
CA LEU A 297 -30.95 13.44 18.94
C LEU A 297 -30.71 14.55 17.92
N GLY A 298 -30.87 14.27 16.63
CA GLY A 298 -30.65 15.21 15.54
C GLY A 298 -30.43 14.49 14.21
N ARG A 299 -29.79 15.18 13.25
CA ARG A 299 -29.60 14.62 11.89
C ARG A 299 -28.16 14.73 11.45
N HIS A 300 -27.72 13.76 10.65
CA HIS A 300 -26.41 13.75 10.02
C HIS A 300 -26.54 13.99 8.50
N ALA A 301 -25.47 14.53 7.89
CA ALA A 301 -25.41 14.83 6.46
C ALA A 301 -24.86 13.65 5.61
N GLY A 302 -24.85 12.42 6.12
CA GLY A 302 -24.36 11.22 5.42
C GLY A 302 -23.54 10.31 6.32
N LEU A 303 -23.87 9.01 6.38
CA LEU A 303 -23.23 8.03 7.27
C LEU A 303 -21.73 7.86 7.03
N TRP A 304 -21.29 7.94 5.78
CA TRP A 304 -19.88 7.78 5.39
C TRP A 304 -18.94 8.85 5.96
N ARG A 305 -19.48 9.93 6.49
CA ARG A 305 -18.72 11.00 7.16
C ARG A 305 -18.24 10.62 8.55
N TYR A 306 -18.74 9.52 9.12
CA TYR A 306 -18.50 9.13 10.50
C TYR A 306 -17.81 7.78 10.59
N THR A 307 -16.82 7.74 11.47
CA THR A 307 -16.08 6.52 11.79
C THR A 307 -16.28 6.18 13.27
N PRO A 308 -16.45 4.92 13.65
CA PRO A 308 -16.53 4.53 15.06
C PRO A 308 -15.38 5.12 15.89
N GLY A 309 -15.72 5.75 17.01
CA GLY A 309 -14.82 6.48 17.89
C GLY A 309 -14.64 7.97 17.57
N GLN A 310 -15.23 8.47 16.47
CA GLN A 310 -15.22 9.90 16.17
C GLN A 310 -16.04 10.66 17.21
N ARG A 311 -15.45 11.72 17.79
CA ARG A 311 -16.09 12.63 18.73
C ARG A 311 -16.49 13.97 18.07
N ARG A 312 -15.58 14.50 17.23
CA ARG A 312 -15.77 15.83 16.61
C ARG A 312 -16.64 15.74 15.37
N GLY A 313 -17.44 16.77 15.12
CA GLY A 313 -18.22 16.91 13.90
C GLY A 313 -19.51 16.06 13.88
N ILE A 314 -19.99 15.55 15.02
CA ILE A 314 -21.30 14.88 15.13
C ILE A 314 -22.42 15.92 15.08
N GLY A 315 -22.19 17.14 15.57
CA GLY A 315 -23.14 18.25 15.46
C GLY A 315 -24.31 18.17 16.46
N ILE A 316 -24.21 17.35 17.51
CA ILE A 316 -25.25 17.20 18.55
C ILE A 316 -24.78 17.90 19.84
N ALA A 317 -25.60 18.79 20.36
CA ALA A 317 -25.41 19.36 21.69
C ALA A 317 -25.91 18.38 22.75
N ALA A 318 -25.04 17.98 23.67
CA ALA A 318 -25.37 17.06 24.75
C ALA A 318 -24.60 17.44 26.02
N ALA A 319 -25.11 17.04 27.19
CA ALA A 319 -24.49 17.32 28.49
C ALA A 319 -23.14 16.62 28.68
N ALA A 320 -22.92 15.49 27.98
CA ALA A 320 -21.68 14.73 27.98
C ALA A 320 -21.20 14.50 26.53
N PRO A 321 -19.86 14.31 26.32
CA PRO A 321 -19.34 14.03 24.99
C PRO A 321 -19.92 12.77 24.36
N LEU A 322 -20.49 12.90 23.16
CA LEU A 322 -20.98 11.78 22.36
C LEU A 322 -19.93 11.33 21.34
N TYR A 323 -19.91 10.04 21.09
CA TYR A 323 -19.04 9.36 20.12
C TYR A 323 -19.88 8.62 19.11
N ALA A 324 -19.46 8.62 17.85
CA ALA A 324 -20.03 7.74 16.84
C ALA A 324 -19.72 6.28 17.23
N LEU A 325 -20.75 5.50 17.48
CA LEU A 325 -20.60 4.10 17.88
C LEU A 325 -20.65 3.18 16.66
N ARG A 326 -21.65 3.33 15.82
CA ARG A 326 -21.83 2.56 14.59
C ARG A 326 -22.74 3.27 13.61
N SER A 327 -22.59 2.94 12.35
CA SER A 327 -23.51 3.30 11.27
C SER A 327 -24.48 2.14 11.00
N ASP A 328 -25.76 2.41 10.96
CA ASP A 328 -26.78 1.46 10.50
C ASP A 328 -27.24 1.87 9.09
N SER A 329 -26.68 1.19 8.08
CA SER A 329 -27.01 1.50 6.67
C SER A 329 -28.43 1.11 6.28
N ARG A 330 -29.08 0.22 7.04
CA ARG A 330 -30.46 -0.23 6.76
C ARG A 330 -31.48 0.85 7.11
N THR A 331 -31.28 1.52 8.23
CA THR A 331 -32.14 2.62 8.71
C THR A 331 -31.58 3.99 8.36
N ASN A 332 -30.39 4.06 7.77
CA ASN A 332 -29.60 5.27 7.55
C ASN A 332 -29.39 6.07 8.84
N ALA A 333 -29.18 5.39 9.99
CA ALA A 333 -29.01 6.01 11.28
C ALA A 333 -27.54 5.98 11.75
N LEU A 334 -27.08 7.10 12.30
CA LEU A 334 -25.84 7.16 13.06
C LEU A 334 -26.14 6.94 14.54
N VAL A 335 -25.70 5.82 15.11
CA VAL A 335 -25.83 5.56 16.54
C VAL A 335 -24.69 6.21 17.28
N VAL A 336 -25.00 7.03 18.28
CA VAL A 336 -24.05 7.72 19.13
C VAL A 336 -24.25 7.36 20.60
N GLY A 337 -23.23 7.52 21.41
CA GLY A 337 -23.29 7.26 22.85
C GLY A 337 -22.02 7.68 23.58
N PRO A 338 -21.92 7.40 24.85
CA PRO A 338 -20.74 7.71 25.67
C PRO A 338 -19.53 6.88 25.22
N ARG A 339 -18.34 7.25 25.71
CA ARG A 339 -17.07 6.61 25.32
C ARG A 339 -17.02 5.11 25.67
N GLU A 340 -17.62 4.75 26.76
CA GLU A 340 -17.68 3.41 27.33
C GLU A 340 -18.37 2.44 26.35
N SER A 341 -19.39 2.89 25.63
CA SER A 341 -20.10 2.12 24.63
C SER A 341 -19.28 1.80 23.37
N LEU A 342 -18.08 2.38 23.22
CA LEU A 342 -17.11 1.99 22.18
C LEU A 342 -16.37 0.69 22.52
N ALA A 343 -16.44 0.22 23.77
CA ALA A 343 -15.76 -0.96 24.21
C ALA A 343 -16.32 -2.21 23.51
N CYS A 344 -15.45 -3.02 22.95
CA CYS A 344 -15.81 -4.33 22.42
C CYS A 344 -14.98 -5.41 23.11
N THR A 345 -15.60 -6.53 23.42
CA THR A 345 -14.98 -7.69 24.06
C THR A 345 -14.81 -8.86 23.10
N SER A 346 -15.47 -8.79 21.94
CA SER A 346 -15.34 -9.82 20.90
C SER A 346 -15.50 -9.24 19.51
N LEU A 347 -14.95 -9.93 18.52
CA LEU A 347 -15.14 -9.58 17.11
C LEU A 347 -15.05 -10.81 16.22
N THR A 348 -15.66 -10.70 15.05
CA THR A 348 -15.48 -11.67 13.97
C THR A 348 -14.77 -10.97 12.80
N ALA A 349 -13.82 -11.68 12.17
CA ALA A 349 -13.09 -11.18 11.02
C ALA A 349 -13.08 -12.23 9.90
N ARG A 350 -13.23 -11.80 8.66
CA ARG A 350 -12.97 -12.64 7.48
C ARG A 350 -11.47 -12.75 7.29
N GLY A 351 -10.92 -13.92 7.50
CA GLY A 351 -9.48 -14.12 7.48
C GLY A 351 -9.08 -15.54 7.84
N ARG A 352 -7.79 -15.74 8.08
CA ARG A 352 -7.24 -17.04 8.41
C ARG A 352 -6.04 -16.95 9.36
N LEU A 353 -5.79 -18.01 10.10
CA LEU A 353 -4.52 -18.28 10.75
C LEU A 353 -3.53 -18.85 9.72
N HIS A 354 -2.27 -18.54 9.89
CA HIS A 354 -1.16 -19.09 9.11
C HIS A 354 -0.56 -20.33 9.79
N VAL A 355 -0.66 -20.40 11.09
CA VAL A 355 -0.26 -21.52 11.95
C VAL A 355 -1.34 -21.76 13.04
N ALA A 356 -1.41 -22.96 13.57
CA ALA A 356 -2.36 -23.29 14.60
C ALA A 356 -1.97 -22.63 15.94
N VAL A 357 -2.79 -21.70 16.41
CA VAL A 357 -2.66 -21.01 17.70
C VAL A 357 -4.05 -20.77 18.28
N SER A 358 -4.16 -20.70 19.59
CA SER A 358 -5.40 -20.37 20.29
C SER A 358 -5.31 -19.04 21.05
N ARG A 359 -4.09 -18.58 21.35
CA ARG A 359 -3.81 -17.30 22.02
C ARG A 359 -2.98 -16.42 21.12
N VAL A 360 -3.34 -15.15 21.05
CA VAL A 360 -2.69 -14.15 20.15
C VAL A 360 -2.75 -12.76 20.77
N ASP A 361 -1.86 -11.89 20.30
CA ASP A 361 -1.97 -10.46 20.48
C ASP A 361 -2.63 -9.84 19.26
N ALA A 362 -3.87 -9.39 19.40
CA ALA A 362 -4.67 -8.82 18.32
C ALA A 362 -4.41 -7.31 18.16
N LYS A 363 -3.81 -6.88 17.04
CA LYS A 363 -3.67 -5.48 16.66
C LYS A 363 -4.84 -5.09 15.76
N LEU A 364 -5.71 -4.24 16.28
CA LEU A 364 -7.01 -3.89 15.68
C LEU A 364 -6.98 -2.57 14.89
N ARG A 365 -5.92 -1.78 15.07
CA ARG A 365 -5.68 -0.50 14.36
C ARG A 365 -4.18 -0.25 14.24
N TYR A 366 -3.77 0.47 13.23
CA TYR A 366 -2.35 0.73 12.93
C TYR A 366 -1.57 1.30 14.12
N ARG A 367 -2.08 2.36 14.75
CA ARG A 367 -1.39 3.07 15.85
C ARG A 367 -1.87 2.68 17.25
N SER A 368 -2.67 1.62 17.39
CA SER A 368 -3.10 1.13 18.70
C SER A 368 -2.16 0.05 19.23
N PRO A 369 -2.06 -0.11 20.56
CA PRO A 369 -1.45 -1.29 21.15
C PRO A 369 -2.22 -2.55 20.74
N SER A 370 -1.57 -3.69 20.82
CA SER A 370 -2.21 -5.00 20.68
C SER A 370 -2.97 -5.34 21.96
N VAL A 371 -4.01 -6.18 21.85
CA VAL A 371 -4.79 -6.70 22.98
C VAL A 371 -4.72 -8.22 22.93
N ALA A 372 -4.42 -8.84 24.05
CA ALA A 372 -4.41 -10.29 24.18
C ALA A 372 -5.82 -10.85 23.94
N ALA A 373 -5.89 -11.95 23.19
CA ALA A 373 -7.15 -12.54 22.77
C ALA A 373 -7.05 -14.07 22.61
N THR A 374 -8.17 -14.72 22.82
CA THR A 374 -8.39 -16.10 22.36
C THR A 374 -8.95 -16.07 20.95
N VAL A 375 -8.42 -16.90 20.05
CA VAL A 375 -8.88 -17.00 18.67
C VAL A 375 -9.47 -18.39 18.39
N GLY A 376 -10.71 -18.40 17.89
CA GLY A 376 -11.35 -19.55 17.27
C GLY A 376 -11.46 -19.37 15.77
N THR A 377 -11.41 -20.46 15.01
CA THR A 377 -11.42 -20.41 13.55
C THR A 377 -12.55 -21.25 12.96
N THR A 378 -13.08 -20.78 11.85
CA THR A 378 -13.79 -21.59 10.86
C THR A 378 -13.02 -21.48 9.54
N GLU A 379 -13.46 -22.14 8.46
CA GLU A 379 -12.74 -22.16 7.18
C GLU A 379 -12.28 -20.77 6.66
N ARG A 380 -13.09 -19.71 6.85
CA ARG A 380 -12.83 -18.36 6.33
C ARG A 380 -13.06 -17.25 7.35
N SER A 381 -13.23 -17.59 8.61
CA SER A 381 -13.60 -16.65 9.66
C SER A 381 -12.81 -16.89 10.91
N LEU A 382 -12.40 -15.80 11.53
CA LEU A 382 -11.73 -15.72 12.82
C LEU A 382 -12.73 -15.12 13.81
N ARG A 383 -12.92 -15.78 14.96
CA ARG A 383 -13.65 -15.23 16.10
C ARG A 383 -12.64 -14.93 17.19
N LEU A 384 -12.59 -13.70 17.65
CA LEU A 384 -11.71 -13.27 18.72
C LEU A 384 -12.54 -12.91 19.94
N THR A 385 -12.11 -13.40 21.10
CA THR A 385 -12.55 -12.93 22.41
C THR A 385 -11.38 -12.23 23.05
N LEU A 386 -11.53 -10.94 23.35
CA LEU A 386 -10.48 -10.08 23.89
C LEU A 386 -10.43 -10.22 25.41
N ASP A 387 -9.23 -10.29 25.98
CA ASP A 387 -9.05 -10.36 27.44
C ASP A 387 -9.38 -9.03 28.12
N GLN A 388 -9.21 -7.92 27.38
CA GLN A 388 -9.59 -6.58 27.82
C GLN A 388 -10.38 -5.89 26.69
N PRO A 389 -11.36 -5.04 27.03
CA PRO A 389 -12.13 -4.34 26.03
C PRO A 389 -11.27 -3.43 25.15
N ALA A 390 -11.45 -3.51 23.83
CA ALA A 390 -10.82 -2.60 22.87
C ALA A 390 -11.82 -1.53 22.43
N ALA A 391 -11.37 -0.30 22.33
CA ALA A 391 -12.23 0.82 21.91
C ALA A 391 -12.20 1.06 20.41
N ALA A 392 -13.35 1.46 19.86
CA ALA A 392 -13.48 1.98 18.49
C ALA A 392 -13.01 1.01 17.39
N VAL A 393 -13.25 -0.28 17.56
CA VAL A 393 -13.09 -1.28 16.51
C VAL A 393 -14.18 -1.10 15.46
N ALA A 394 -13.82 -1.08 14.17
CA ALA A 394 -14.75 -0.82 13.08
C ALA A 394 -14.75 -1.96 12.05
N SER A 395 -15.93 -2.28 11.51
CA SER A 395 -16.05 -3.18 10.36
C SER A 395 -15.29 -2.61 9.15
N GLY A 396 -14.61 -3.48 8.40
CA GLY A 396 -13.76 -3.10 7.28
C GLY A 396 -12.28 -2.89 7.64
N GLN A 397 -11.93 -2.72 8.93
CA GLN A 397 -10.55 -2.61 9.38
C GLN A 397 -9.82 -3.94 9.33
N VAL A 398 -8.49 -3.87 9.13
CA VAL A 398 -7.62 -5.04 9.26
C VAL A 398 -7.44 -5.40 10.73
N VAL A 399 -7.43 -6.68 11.03
CA VAL A 399 -6.90 -7.23 12.27
C VAL A 399 -5.67 -8.06 11.94
N ALA A 400 -4.56 -7.79 12.63
CA ALA A 400 -3.34 -8.57 12.57
C ALA A 400 -3.15 -9.32 13.89
N LEU A 401 -2.87 -10.61 13.81
CA LEU A 401 -2.73 -11.49 14.94
C LEU A 401 -1.27 -11.88 15.10
N TYR A 402 -0.74 -11.63 16.29
CA TYR A 402 0.67 -11.86 16.59
C TYR A 402 0.83 -12.95 17.66
N GLU A 403 1.91 -13.72 17.53
CA GLU A 403 2.50 -14.54 18.59
C GLU A 403 3.93 -13.98 18.81
N GLY A 404 4.12 -13.25 19.89
CA GLY A 404 5.30 -12.39 20.05
C GLY A 404 5.38 -11.34 18.92
N ASP A 405 6.48 -11.35 18.17
CA ASP A 405 6.66 -10.45 17.01
C ASP A 405 6.10 -11.02 15.70
N VAL A 406 5.73 -12.29 15.65
CA VAL A 406 5.39 -12.98 14.41
C VAL A 406 3.91 -12.82 14.08
N VAL A 407 3.58 -12.46 12.84
CA VAL A 407 2.21 -12.41 12.33
C VAL A 407 1.72 -13.81 12.02
N VAL A 408 0.92 -14.37 12.92
CA VAL A 408 0.38 -15.74 12.84
C VAL A 408 -0.99 -15.82 12.18
N GLY A 409 -1.58 -14.67 11.83
CA GLY A 409 -2.86 -14.62 11.13
C GLY A 409 -3.31 -13.19 10.86
N SER A 410 -4.29 -13.05 9.99
CA SER A 410 -4.91 -11.75 9.71
C SER A 410 -6.31 -11.89 9.13
N GLY A 411 -7.07 -10.80 9.22
CA GLY A 411 -8.40 -10.72 8.65
C GLY A 411 -8.90 -9.30 8.48
N VAL A 412 -10.13 -9.19 7.99
CA VAL A 412 -10.90 -7.93 7.93
C VAL A 412 -12.09 -8.07 8.85
N VAL A 413 -12.22 -7.17 9.80
CA VAL A 413 -13.33 -7.14 10.76
C VAL A 413 -14.65 -7.08 10.02
N SER A 414 -15.54 -8.04 10.30
CA SER A 414 -16.88 -8.12 9.71
C SER A 414 -17.98 -7.76 10.72
N SER A 415 -17.78 -8.06 12.00
CA SER A 415 -18.69 -7.67 13.06
C SER A 415 -17.95 -7.46 14.38
N VAL A 416 -18.54 -6.65 15.24
CA VAL A 416 -18.01 -6.29 16.57
C VAL A 416 -19.06 -6.59 17.60
N GLY A 417 -18.71 -7.44 18.59
CA GLY A 417 -19.54 -7.73 19.76
C GLY A 417 -19.26 -6.69 20.85
N ARG A 418 -20.29 -5.99 21.29
CA ARG A 418 -20.31 -5.08 22.43
C ARG A 418 -21.17 -5.71 23.52
N ASN A 419 -20.79 -5.50 24.76
CA ASN A 419 -21.61 -5.95 25.90
C ASN A 419 -22.87 -5.12 25.99
#